data_297a140395852ded012d8e301a59500a
#
_entry.id   297a140395852ded012d8e301a59500a
#
_cell.length_a   1.000
_cell.length_b   1.000
_cell.length_c   1.000
_cell.angle_alpha   90.00
_cell.angle_beta   90.00
_cell.angle_gamma   90.00
#
_symmetry.space_group_name_H-M   'P 1'
#
loop_
_entity.id
_entity.type
_entity.pdbx_description
1 polymer ?
#
loop_
_entity_poly.entity_id
_entity_poly.type
_entity_poly.pdbx_seq_one_letter_code
_entity_poly.pdbx_strand_id
1 'polypeptide(L)'
;MKAFGFLKIAIIFMVSGSSTATIQKTAHPALPTPAQLQKMSSRFSPTPMRVETANLTVADRQALAKLVEAARFFDEIFLKQLWSGNLELYLTLQKDRSELGKARLRYFWINKGPWSDIDDYKAFLPGVPPRKPVGSNFYPEDMTKQEFERWVATLSPAEQESAKGFFTVIRWADKKAGTLAITPYSEEYRDQLSKVAALLREAADLTENASLKRFLITRADAFLSNDYYESDLAWMDLDAPLDITIGPYETYNDELFGYKAAFEAYIGLRDDAETAKLSAFTQHLQEIEDNLPIDSGNRNPKLGAAAPIRVVDQIISAGDGAHGVQTAAYNLPNDERVVNQKGSKRVMLKNVQEAKFRNVLVPIAMRTLSRNAMVDVNFSSFFTHILAHELMHGLGPHQITVDGRETTPRAELKELFSAIEEAKADVTGLFALQYMMDHASAMKLGTVLPSDDAAQRQMYTTFLASAFRSLRFGLNDAHGKGMAIQFNYLVDRGAFVEHGDGTFSIDMTKIKAAVQDLVHDLLTLEAEGNYSGAKEMLDKMGVIRPVLKRAFDRLQGIPTDIEPIFVTAEELVPTVSSKPSATPKPSRKKSVRKK
;
A
#
# COMPACT_ATOMS: atom_id res chain seq x y z
N MET A 1 49.41 46.19 -16.56
CA MET A 1 49.69 47.32 -15.61
C MET A 1 48.84 46.98 -14.36
N LYS A 2 49.50 46.48 -13.30
CA LYS A 2 49.90 47.16 -12.04
C LYS A 2 48.70 47.94 -11.43
N ALA A 3 48.21 47.75 -10.22
CA ALA A 3 48.90 47.66 -8.94
C ALA A 3 47.88 47.07 -7.89
N PHE A 4 48.24 46.24 -6.99
CA PHE A 4 48.77 46.40 -5.60
C PHE A 4 47.88 47.22 -4.65
N GLY A 5 47.52 46.61 -3.53
CA GLY A 5 47.17 47.35 -2.35
C GLY A 5 46.47 46.57 -1.24
N PHE A 6 47.23 46.09 -0.34
CA PHE A 6 47.28 46.09 1.13
C PHE A 6 46.39 45.14 1.95
N LEU A 7 47.10 44.15 2.45
CA LEU A 7 46.81 43.28 3.60
C LEU A 7 46.79 44.12 4.91
N LYS A 8 45.70 44.05 5.70
CA LYS A 8 45.72 44.44 7.13
C LYS A 8 45.52 43.18 7.98
N ILE A 9 46.59 42.80 8.65
CA ILE A 9 46.64 41.79 9.68
C ILE A 9 46.04 42.38 10.96
N ALA A 10 44.94 41.79 11.46
CA ALA A 10 44.45 42.06 12.80
C ALA A 10 44.77 40.81 13.68
N ILE A 11 45.70 41.02 14.61
CA ILE A 11 46.04 40.06 15.65
C ILE A 11 44.90 40.08 16.69
N ILE A 12 44.14 38.99 16.82
CA ILE A 12 43.20 38.81 17.92
C ILE A 12 43.81 37.81 18.90
N PHE A 13 43.98 38.28 20.15
CA PHE A 13 44.43 37.49 21.30
C PHE A 13 43.45 36.33 21.56
N MET A 14 43.97 35.09 21.58
CA MET A 14 43.25 33.94 22.13
C MET A 14 43.20 34.05 23.65
N VAL A 15 41.99 34.25 24.18
CA VAL A 15 41.69 33.94 25.58
C VAL A 15 41.19 32.51 25.60
N SER A 16 42.00 31.64 26.21
CA SER A 16 41.64 30.24 26.46
C SER A 16 40.60 30.16 27.59
N GLY A 17 39.33 30.20 27.17
CA GLY A 17 38.19 29.83 28.03
C GLY A 17 37.94 28.34 27.92
N SER A 18 38.24 27.56 28.95
CA SER A 18 37.84 26.15 29.05
C SER A 18 36.31 26.06 29.17
N SER A 19 35.61 25.96 28.06
CA SER A 19 34.20 25.57 28.04
C SER A 19 34.10 24.07 28.23
N THR A 20 33.79 23.63 29.44
CA THR A 20 33.25 22.28 29.69
C THR A 20 31.96 22.14 28.95
N ALA A 21 32.02 21.54 27.75
CA ALA A 21 30.84 21.11 27.02
C ALA A 21 30.12 20.03 27.85
N THR A 22 29.09 20.45 28.55
CA THR A 22 28.13 19.51 29.17
C THR A 22 27.48 18.76 28.03
N ILE A 23 27.86 17.50 27.82
CA ILE A 23 27.16 16.58 26.94
C ILE A 23 25.74 16.47 27.53
N GLN A 24 24.79 17.21 26.98
CA GLN A 24 23.38 16.95 27.22
C GLN A 24 23.13 15.51 26.74
N LYS A 25 22.96 14.59 27.70
CA LYS A 25 22.35 13.29 27.44
C LYS A 25 21.01 13.59 26.80
N THR A 26 20.89 13.40 25.50
CA THR A 26 19.61 13.37 24.82
C THR A 26 18.78 12.31 25.53
N ALA A 27 17.76 12.74 26.28
CA ALA A 27 16.84 11.85 26.95
C ALA A 27 16.20 10.98 25.86
N HIS A 28 16.45 9.68 25.88
CA HIS A 28 15.69 8.76 25.02
C HIS A 28 14.19 9.00 25.32
N PRO A 29 13.34 9.14 24.31
CA PRO A 29 11.91 9.30 24.53
C PRO A 29 11.42 8.14 25.39
N ALA A 30 10.59 8.44 26.40
CA ALA A 30 10.07 7.42 27.30
C ALA A 30 9.29 6.38 26.49
N LEU A 31 9.59 5.11 26.73
CA LEU A 31 8.90 3.99 26.06
C LEU A 31 7.41 3.97 26.43
N PRO A 32 6.51 3.54 25.50
CA PRO A 32 5.09 3.52 25.74
C PRO A 32 4.68 2.61 26.90
N THR A 33 3.77 3.08 27.74
CA THR A 33 3.08 2.31 28.77
C THR A 33 2.09 1.31 28.14
N PRO A 34 1.58 0.31 28.91
CA PRO A 34 0.54 -0.59 28.40
C PRO A 34 -0.68 0.14 27.81
N ALA A 35 -1.17 1.18 28.49
CA ALA A 35 -2.31 1.98 28.03
C ALA A 35 -2.01 2.73 26.71
N GLN A 36 -0.79 3.26 26.57
CA GLN A 36 -0.37 3.88 25.31
C GLN A 36 -0.25 2.86 24.18
N LEU A 37 0.33 1.68 24.41
CA LEU A 37 0.39 0.60 23.41
C LEU A 37 -1.00 0.10 23.00
N GLN A 38 -1.95 0.00 23.95
CA GLN A 38 -3.34 -0.31 23.65
C GLN A 38 -3.99 0.76 22.77
N LYS A 39 -3.74 2.05 23.07
CA LYS A 39 -4.20 3.16 22.23
C LYS A 39 -3.56 3.11 20.83
N MET A 40 -2.28 2.79 20.72
CA MET A 40 -1.59 2.62 19.43
C MET A 40 -2.18 1.46 18.64
N SER A 41 -2.39 0.30 19.27
CA SER A 41 -3.03 -0.85 18.64
C SER A 41 -4.49 -0.59 18.23
N SER A 42 -5.23 0.25 18.97
CA SER A 42 -6.64 0.55 18.64
C SER A 42 -6.81 1.39 17.38
N ARG A 43 -5.72 1.88 16.79
CA ARG A 43 -5.73 2.49 15.44
C ARG A 43 -5.97 1.45 14.33
N PHE A 44 -5.80 0.18 14.64
CA PHE A 44 -6.10 -0.94 13.76
C PHE A 44 -7.32 -1.70 14.30
N SER A 45 -8.43 -1.67 13.57
CA SER A 45 -9.69 -2.29 13.99
C SER A 45 -9.64 -3.81 13.78
N PRO A 46 -9.68 -4.65 14.84
CA PRO A 46 -9.77 -6.09 14.66
C PRO A 46 -11.00 -6.45 13.84
N THR A 47 -10.80 -7.05 12.68
CA THR A 47 -11.87 -7.33 11.72
C THR A 47 -11.84 -8.79 11.31
N PRO A 48 -12.82 -9.61 11.74
CA PRO A 48 -12.95 -10.98 11.26
C PRO A 48 -13.19 -11.03 9.75
N MET A 49 -12.30 -11.71 9.03
CA MET A 49 -12.38 -11.95 7.61
C MET A 49 -12.77 -13.41 7.37
N ARG A 50 -13.98 -13.62 6.85
CA ARG A 50 -14.49 -14.94 6.50
C ARG A 50 -14.81 -14.98 5.01
N VAL A 51 -14.33 -16.03 4.34
CA VAL A 51 -14.61 -16.29 2.93
C VAL A 51 -15.26 -17.67 2.81
N GLU A 52 -16.37 -17.74 2.09
CA GLU A 52 -17.08 -18.99 1.87
C GLU A 52 -16.33 -19.86 0.85
N THR A 53 -15.98 -21.08 1.26
CA THR A 53 -15.23 -22.02 0.44
C THR A 53 -16.06 -23.23 -0.02
N ALA A 54 -17.38 -23.19 0.19
CA ALA A 54 -18.27 -24.30 -0.13
C ALA A 54 -18.29 -24.65 -1.62
N ASN A 55 -18.05 -23.67 -2.49
CA ASN A 55 -18.02 -23.85 -3.96
C ASN A 55 -16.72 -24.46 -4.48
N LEU A 56 -15.68 -24.58 -3.64
CA LEU A 56 -14.45 -25.26 -4.02
C LEU A 56 -14.65 -26.78 -4.01
N THR A 57 -13.98 -27.46 -4.94
CA THR A 57 -13.87 -28.93 -4.89
C THR A 57 -13.18 -29.37 -3.59
N VAL A 58 -13.32 -30.63 -3.22
CA VAL A 58 -12.58 -31.18 -2.08
C VAL A 58 -11.07 -31.08 -2.30
N ALA A 59 -10.61 -31.34 -3.51
CA ALA A 59 -9.22 -31.26 -3.92
C ALA A 59 -8.66 -29.83 -3.78
N ASP A 60 -9.38 -28.82 -4.32
CA ASP A 60 -8.94 -27.42 -4.23
C ASP A 60 -8.96 -26.90 -2.77
N ARG A 61 -9.88 -27.39 -1.94
CA ARG A 61 -9.90 -27.04 -0.51
C ARG A 61 -8.72 -27.63 0.24
N GLN A 62 -8.29 -28.85 -0.12
CA GLN A 62 -7.08 -29.46 0.42
C GLN A 62 -5.82 -28.71 -0.08
N ALA A 63 -5.79 -28.34 -1.35
CA ALA A 63 -4.72 -27.49 -1.90
C ALA A 63 -4.65 -26.15 -1.18
N LEU A 64 -5.80 -25.49 -0.96
CA LEU A 64 -5.90 -24.24 -0.21
C LEU A 64 -5.31 -24.36 1.21
N ALA A 65 -5.55 -25.45 1.92
CA ALA A 65 -4.96 -25.66 3.24
C ALA A 65 -3.42 -25.70 3.17
N LYS A 66 -2.83 -26.34 2.15
CA LYS A 66 -1.37 -26.34 1.93
C LYS A 66 -0.83 -24.96 1.60
N LEU A 67 -1.59 -24.16 0.83
CA LEU A 67 -1.23 -22.79 0.49
C LEU A 67 -1.28 -21.86 1.71
N VAL A 68 -2.28 -22.01 2.58
CA VAL A 68 -2.36 -21.27 3.86
C VAL A 68 -1.17 -21.62 4.76
N GLU A 69 -0.78 -22.90 4.82
CA GLU A 69 0.41 -23.33 5.56
C GLU A 69 1.69 -22.71 4.98
N ALA A 70 1.84 -22.71 3.65
CA ALA A 70 2.96 -22.11 2.95
C ALA A 70 3.06 -20.59 3.20
N ALA A 71 1.94 -19.87 3.13
CA ALA A 71 1.89 -18.42 3.33
C ALA A 71 2.45 -17.99 4.68
N ARG A 72 2.22 -18.76 5.74
CA ARG A 72 2.68 -18.44 7.11
C ARG A 72 4.20 -18.39 7.26
N PHE A 73 4.96 -19.09 6.40
CA PHE A 73 6.42 -18.99 6.40
C PHE A 73 6.93 -17.62 5.96
N PHE A 74 6.13 -16.85 5.20
CA PHE A 74 6.53 -15.52 4.79
C PHE A 74 6.51 -14.51 5.93
N ASP A 75 5.71 -14.70 6.96
CA ASP A 75 5.82 -13.90 8.19
C ASP A 75 7.20 -14.04 8.82
N GLU A 76 7.75 -15.27 8.88
CA GLU A 76 9.09 -15.52 9.43
C GLU A 76 10.18 -14.89 8.56
N ILE A 77 10.09 -15.04 7.23
CA ILE A 77 11.04 -14.44 6.29
C ILE A 77 10.99 -12.92 6.41
N PHE A 78 9.80 -12.32 6.42
CA PHE A 78 9.63 -10.88 6.49
C PHE A 78 10.15 -10.29 7.81
N LEU A 79 9.92 -10.96 8.94
CA LEU A 79 10.55 -10.56 10.20
C LEU A 79 12.07 -10.46 10.07
N LYS A 80 12.71 -11.44 9.38
CA LYS A 80 14.16 -11.41 9.11
C LYS A 80 14.56 -10.31 8.14
N GLN A 81 13.71 -10.00 7.14
CA GLN A 81 13.96 -8.95 6.15
C GLN A 81 13.90 -7.54 6.76
N LEU A 82 13.02 -7.32 7.73
CA LEU A 82 12.91 -6.01 8.38
C LEU A 82 14.12 -5.68 9.26
N TRP A 83 14.59 -6.64 10.06
CA TRP A 83 15.73 -6.43 10.94
C TRP A 83 16.30 -7.77 11.45
N SER A 84 17.63 -7.85 11.58
CA SER A 84 18.32 -9.08 11.96
C SER A 84 17.90 -9.64 13.33
N GLY A 85 17.59 -8.76 14.31
CA GLY A 85 17.14 -9.14 15.66
C GLY A 85 15.64 -9.41 15.80
N ASN A 86 14.86 -9.25 14.74
CA ASN A 86 13.40 -9.17 14.82
C ASN A 86 12.74 -10.51 15.19
N LEU A 87 13.23 -11.62 14.64
CA LEU A 87 12.70 -12.95 14.95
C LEU A 87 12.96 -13.34 16.41
N GLU A 88 14.17 -13.09 16.93
CA GLU A 88 14.51 -13.36 18.33
C GLU A 88 13.69 -12.50 19.29
N LEU A 89 13.51 -11.23 18.96
CA LEU A 89 12.63 -10.31 19.70
C LEU A 89 11.21 -10.82 19.75
N TYR A 90 10.64 -11.26 18.61
CA TYR A 90 9.31 -11.86 18.56
C TYR A 90 9.17 -13.07 19.48
N LEU A 91 10.10 -14.02 19.40
CA LEU A 91 10.11 -15.21 20.27
C LEU A 91 10.24 -14.86 21.76
N THR A 92 10.93 -13.77 22.08
CA THR A 92 11.06 -13.25 23.43
C THR A 92 9.76 -12.62 23.92
N LEU A 93 9.11 -11.80 23.08
CA LEU A 93 7.80 -11.19 23.38
C LEU A 93 6.71 -12.24 23.61
N GLN A 94 6.72 -13.34 22.87
CA GLN A 94 5.79 -14.45 23.07
C GLN A 94 5.87 -15.11 24.46
N LYS A 95 7.01 -15.02 25.13
CA LYS A 95 7.21 -15.59 26.47
C LYS A 95 6.72 -14.66 27.58
N ASP A 96 6.64 -13.35 27.33
CA ASP A 96 6.21 -12.36 28.33
C ASP A 96 4.67 -12.34 28.45
N ARG A 97 4.15 -12.91 29.56
CA ARG A 97 2.72 -13.01 29.86
C ARG A 97 2.17 -11.80 30.62
N SER A 98 3.00 -10.83 31.00
CA SER A 98 2.56 -9.59 31.66
C SER A 98 1.64 -8.78 30.76
N GLU A 99 0.87 -7.86 31.34
CA GLU A 99 0.01 -6.93 30.57
C GLU A 99 0.84 -6.06 29.62
N LEU A 100 2.04 -5.65 30.02
CA LEU A 100 2.98 -4.92 29.16
C LEU A 100 3.49 -5.82 28.03
N GLY A 101 3.86 -7.07 28.32
CA GLY A 101 4.33 -8.05 27.34
C GLY A 101 3.27 -8.34 26.27
N LYS A 102 2.04 -8.58 26.69
CA LYS A 102 0.90 -8.78 25.77
C LYS A 102 0.64 -7.57 24.87
N ALA A 103 0.66 -6.36 25.44
CA ALA A 103 0.47 -5.13 24.66
C ALA A 103 1.61 -4.90 23.66
N ARG A 104 2.86 -5.17 24.06
CA ARG A 104 4.04 -5.12 23.19
C ARG A 104 3.96 -6.13 22.06
N LEU A 105 3.65 -7.40 22.38
CA LEU A 105 3.52 -8.48 21.40
C LEU A 105 2.45 -8.15 20.36
N ARG A 106 1.28 -7.67 20.80
CA ARG A 106 0.19 -7.31 19.88
C ARG A 106 0.61 -6.21 18.92
N TYR A 107 1.16 -5.09 19.42
CA TYR A 107 1.55 -3.98 18.57
C TYR A 107 2.75 -4.33 17.68
N PHE A 108 3.68 -5.16 18.17
CA PHE A 108 4.75 -5.73 17.37
C PHE A 108 4.19 -6.59 16.21
N TRP A 109 3.21 -7.45 16.48
CA TRP A 109 2.65 -8.34 15.46
C TRP A 109 1.89 -7.58 14.36
N ILE A 110 1.15 -6.54 14.71
CA ILE A 110 0.49 -5.67 13.75
C ILE A 110 1.52 -5.06 12.77
N ASN A 111 2.69 -4.62 13.29
CA ASN A 111 3.70 -3.94 12.49
C ASN A 111 4.83 -4.89 12.02
N LYS A 112 4.78 -6.17 12.36
CA LYS A 112 5.85 -7.17 12.10
C LYS A 112 7.23 -6.71 12.57
N GLY A 113 7.29 -5.76 13.52
CA GLY A 113 8.53 -5.18 14.02
C GLY A 113 8.31 -4.21 15.18
N PRO A 114 9.39 -3.67 15.78
CA PRO A 114 9.30 -2.71 16.88
C PRO A 114 9.10 -1.26 16.43
N TRP A 115 8.72 -1.04 15.19
CA TRP A 115 8.44 0.27 14.57
C TRP A 115 7.10 0.24 13.86
N SER A 116 6.48 1.41 13.67
CA SER A 116 5.26 1.55 12.90
C SER A 116 5.40 2.69 11.90
N ASP A 117 4.95 2.47 10.67
CA ASP A 117 4.87 3.47 9.59
C ASP A 117 4.07 4.70 10.01
N ILE A 118 2.91 4.49 10.65
CA ILE A 118 2.05 5.59 11.14
C ILE A 118 2.61 6.31 12.38
N ASP A 119 3.81 5.95 12.87
CA ASP A 119 4.56 6.61 13.94
C ASP A 119 5.96 7.04 13.47
N ASP A 120 6.14 7.33 12.17
CA ASP A 120 7.41 7.71 11.54
C ASP A 120 8.54 6.70 11.81
N TYR A 121 8.21 5.42 11.91
CA TYR A 121 9.15 4.32 12.22
C TYR A 121 9.96 4.49 13.50
N LYS A 122 9.44 5.24 14.49
CA LYS A 122 10.08 5.37 15.81
C LYS A 122 9.91 4.08 16.61
N ALA A 123 10.98 3.69 17.32
CA ALA A 123 10.95 2.50 18.15
C ALA A 123 10.00 2.64 19.34
N PHE A 124 9.14 1.64 19.55
CA PHE A 124 8.26 1.54 20.71
C PHE A 124 8.68 0.44 21.70
N LEU A 125 9.78 -0.28 21.43
CA LEU A 125 10.36 -1.30 22.29
C LEU A 125 11.80 -0.93 22.70
N PRO A 126 12.27 -1.40 23.87
CA PRO A 126 13.65 -1.20 24.29
C PRO A 126 14.62 -2.14 23.57
N GLY A 127 15.88 -1.75 23.48
CA GLY A 127 16.97 -2.62 22.98
C GLY A 127 16.98 -2.83 21.47
N VAL A 128 16.28 -1.97 20.73
CA VAL A 128 16.20 -1.98 19.26
C VAL A 128 16.74 -0.67 18.70
N PRO A 129 17.09 -0.59 17.41
CA PRO A 129 17.44 0.67 16.77
C PRO A 129 16.33 1.72 16.97
N PRO A 130 16.67 3.01 17.23
CA PRO A 130 15.69 4.06 17.55
C PRO A 130 14.70 4.34 16.42
N ARG A 131 15.04 3.95 15.20
CA ARG A 131 14.22 3.98 13.99
C ARG A 131 14.49 2.71 13.17
N LYS A 132 13.53 2.29 12.34
CA LYS A 132 13.73 1.22 11.36
C LYS A 132 14.98 1.52 10.52
N PRO A 133 15.92 0.58 10.35
CA PRO A 133 17.07 0.76 9.47
C PRO A 133 16.59 1.05 8.04
N VAL A 134 17.14 2.09 7.40
CA VAL A 134 16.69 2.52 6.05
C VAL A 134 16.88 1.45 4.97
N GLY A 135 17.91 0.59 5.08
CA GLY A 135 18.10 -0.56 4.20
C GLY A 135 17.44 -1.84 4.73
N SER A 136 16.62 -1.74 5.78
CA SER A 136 16.11 -2.92 6.51
C SER A 136 17.23 -3.92 6.79
N ASN A 137 17.01 -5.22 6.67
CA ASN A 137 18.06 -6.22 6.75
C ASN A 137 18.44 -6.77 5.36
N PHE A 138 18.27 -5.96 4.30
CA PHE A 138 18.75 -6.30 2.95
C PHE A 138 20.24 -5.98 2.78
N TYR A 139 20.76 -5.07 3.61
CA TYR A 139 22.15 -4.63 3.64
C TYR A 139 22.69 -4.74 5.07
N PRO A 140 24.03 -4.66 5.27
CA PRO A 140 24.58 -4.38 6.61
C PRO A 140 23.91 -3.15 7.22
N GLU A 141 23.55 -3.23 8.52
CA GLU A 141 22.71 -2.24 9.21
C GLU A 141 23.28 -0.80 9.18
N ASP A 142 24.60 -0.70 9.14
CA ASP A 142 25.36 0.56 9.13
C ASP A 142 25.77 1.04 7.73
N MET A 143 25.32 0.36 6.65
CA MET A 143 25.71 0.69 5.29
C MET A 143 25.06 2.00 4.80
N THR A 144 25.88 2.88 4.22
CA THR A 144 25.43 4.10 3.58
C THR A 144 25.30 3.94 2.06
N LYS A 145 24.51 4.83 1.41
CA LYS A 145 24.40 4.86 -0.07
C LYS A 145 25.77 4.93 -0.75
N GLN A 146 26.63 5.85 -0.27
CA GLN A 146 27.95 6.06 -0.85
C GLN A 146 28.88 4.86 -0.69
N GLU A 147 28.78 4.10 0.41
CA GLU A 147 29.57 2.88 0.60
C GLU A 147 29.13 1.79 -0.36
N PHE A 148 27.81 1.58 -0.50
CA PHE A 148 27.26 0.62 -1.46
C PHE A 148 27.65 0.99 -2.90
N GLU A 149 27.44 2.22 -3.32
CA GLU A 149 27.75 2.69 -4.68
C GLU A 149 29.24 2.55 -5.01
N ARG A 150 30.14 2.92 -4.07
CA ARG A 150 31.59 2.72 -4.24
C ARG A 150 31.96 1.27 -4.39
N TRP A 151 31.37 0.40 -3.58
CA TRP A 151 31.62 -1.04 -3.67
C TRP A 151 31.09 -1.62 -4.99
N VAL A 152 29.86 -1.30 -5.39
CA VAL A 152 29.25 -1.75 -6.64
C VAL A 152 30.12 -1.31 -7.84
N ALA A 153 30.70 -0.10 -7.83
CA ALA A 153 31.57 0.37 -8.92
C ALA A 153 32.86 -0.48 -9.09
N THR A 154 33.22 -1.29 -8.08
CA THR A 154 34.38 -2.21 -8.18
C THR A 154 34.05 -3.57 -8.74
N LEU A 155 32.76 -3.89 -8.90
CA LEU A 155 32.26 -5.20 -9.34
C LEU A 155 32.24 -5.30 -10.88
N SER A 156 32.23 -6.53 -11.39
CA SER A 156 31.93 -6.79 -12.80
C SER A 156 30.49 -6.38 -13.15
N PRO A 157 30.17 -6.11 -14.44
CA PRO A 157 28.81 -5.72 -14.84
C PRO A 157 27.72 -6.71 -14.37
N ALA A 158 27.96 -8.01 -14.44
CA ALA A 158 27.00 -9.02 -13.98
C ALA A 158 26.82 -9.00 -12.44
N GLU A 159 27.89 -8.79 -11.68
CA GLU A 159 27.82 -8.65 -10.24
C GLU A 159 27.14 -7.33 -9.84
N GLN A 160 27.33 -6.22 -10.59
CA GLN A 160 26.63 -4.98 -10.37
C GLN A 160 25.11 -5.14 -10.54
N GLU A 161 24.69 -5.85 -11.59
CA GLU A 161 23.28 -6.20 -11.81
C GLU A 161 22.74 -7.05 -10.65
N SER A 162 23.46 -8.08 -10.24
CA SER A 162 23.09 -8.93 -9.12
C SER A 162 23.04 -8.16 -7.78
N ALA A 163 24.00 -7.27 -7.52
CA ALA A 163 24.01 -6.45 -6.31
C ALA A 163 22.82 -5.49 -6.21
N LYS A 164 22.33 -4.98 -7.34
CA LYS A 164 21.15 -4.11 -7.46
C LYS A 164 19.85 -4.89 -7.66
N GLY A 165 19.93 -6.20 -7.92
CA GLY A 165 18.76 -7.05 -8.22
C GLY A 165 17.81 -7.20 -7.04
N PHE A 166 16.54 -7.50 -7.35
CA PHE A 166 15.44 -7.61 -6.39
C PHE A 166 15.64 -8.72 -5.36
N PHE A 167 16.31 -9.82 -5.74
CA PHE A 167 16.27 -11.10 -5.02
C PHE A 167 17.62 -11.48 -4.40
N THR A 168 18.35 -10.48 -3.92
CA THR A 168 19.64 -10.66 -3.25
C THR A 168 19.73 -9.79 -2.00
N VAL A 169 20.49 -10.24 -1.00
CA VAL A 169 20.92 -9.43 0.14
C VAL A 169 22.41 -9.18 0.06
N ILE A 170 22.86 -8.09 0.66
CA ILE A 170 24.28 -7.76 0.82
C ILE A 170 24.70 -8.09 2.25
N ARG A 171 25.80 -8.82 2.40
CA ARG A 171 26.33 -9.26 3.70
C ARG A 171 27.81 -8.97 3.83
N TRP A 172 28.29 -8.79 5.04
CA TRP A 172 29.71 -8.82 5.30
C TRP A 172 30.25 -10.26 5.12
N ALA A 173 31.08 -10.50 4.12
CA ALA A 173 31.84 -11.72 4.01
C ALA A 173 33.00 -11.74 5.04
N ASP A 174 33.66 -10.59 5.20
CA ASP A 174 34.61 -10.32 6.28
C ASP A 174 34.48 -8.85 6.70
N LYS A 175 33.87 -8.59 7.86
CA LYS A 175 33.67 -7.22 8.37
C LYS A 175 35.01 -6.53 8.71
N LYS A 176 36.04 -7.29 9.15
CA LYS A 176 37.35 -6.72 9.48
C LYS A 176 38.12 -6.31 8.24
N ALA A 177 38.00 -7.10 7.17
CA ALA A 177 38.59 -6.78 5.87
C ALA A 177 37.75 -5.79 5.04
N GLY A 178 36.52 -5.48 5.47
CA GLY A 178 35.59 -4.63 4.72
C GLY A 178 35.06 -5.30 3.43
N THR A 179 35.08 -6.64 3.37
CA THR A 179 34.66 -7.40 2.18
C THR A 179 33.17 -7.72 2.25
N LEU A 180 32.44 -7.37 1.20
CA LEU A 180 31.01 -7.66 1.04
C LEU A 180 30.75 -8.83 0.09
N ALA A 181 29.63 -9.50 0.28
CA ALA A 181 29.16 -10.58 -0.58
C ALA A 181 27.69 -10.35 -0.97
N ILE A 182 27.34 -10.82 -2.17
CA ILE A 182 25.97 -10.86 -2.68
C ILE A 182 25.44 -12.25 -2.38
N THR A 183 24.35 -12.35 -1.62
CA THR A 183 23.72 -13.64 -1.27
C THR A 183 22.33 -13.70 -1.87
N PRO A 184 22.03 -14.70 -2.74
CA PRO A 184 20.69 -14.89 -3.28
C PRO A 184 19.66 -15.19 -2.18
N TYR A 185 18.41 -14.81 -2.38
CA TYR A 185 17.33 -15.14 -1.45
C TYR A 185 17.12 -16.64 -1.27
N SER A 186 17.33 -17.44 -2.32
CA SER A 186 17.28 -18.90 -2.24
C SER A 186 18.33 -19.51 -1.30
N GLU A 187 19.41 -18.78 -0.98
CA GLU A 187 20.41 -19.18 0.01
C GLU A 187 20.12 -18.57 1.37
N GLU A 188 19.86 -17.26 1.44
CA GLU A 188 19.60 -16.51 2.69
C GLU A 188 18.39 -17.06 3.46
N TYR A 189 17.33 -17.45 2.73
CA TYR A 189 16.07 -17.95 3.30
C TYR A 189 15.80 -19.41 2.97
N ARG A 190 16.85 -20.18 2.67
CA ARG A 190 16.78 -21.58 2.18
C ARG A 190 15.86 -22.47 3.00
N ASP A 191 15.95 -22.41 4.32
CA ASP A 191 15.20 -23.29 5.21
C ASP A 191 13.68 -23.07 5.09
N GLN A 192 13.24 -21.82 4.98
CA GLN A 192 11.84 -21.46 4.82
C GLN A 192 11.38 -21.73 3.39
N LEU A 193 12.15 -21.28 2.40
CA LEU A 193 11.79 -21.42 0.98
C LEU A 193 11.71 -22.88 0.53
N SER A 194 12.55 -23.77 1.07
CA SER A 194 12.47 -25.21 0.80
C SER A 194 11.17 -25.82 1.31
N LYS A 195 10.69 -25.39 2.49
CA LYS A 195 9.40 -25.84 3.05
C LYS A 195 8.23 -25.31 2.24
N VAL A 196 8.27 -24.02 1.87
CA VAL A 196 7.27 -23.41 1.00
C VAL A 196 7.21 -24.13 -0.33
N ALA A 197 8.36 -24.38 -0.99
CA ALA A 197 8.41 -25.09 -2.26
C ALA A 197 7.82 -26.50 -2.18
N ALA A 198 8.06 -27.24 -1.08
CA ALA A 198 7.44 -28.54 -0.85
C ALA A 198 5.91 -28.45 -0.75
N LEU A 199 5.40 -27.49 0.05
CA LEU A 199 3.95 -27.27 0.23
C LEU A 199 3.27 -26.83 -1.08
N LEU A 200 3.93 -26.00 -1.91
CA LEU A 200 3.40 -25.62 -3.23
C LEU A 200 3.29 -26.83 -4.16
N ARG A 201 4.27 -27.74 -4.15
CA ARG A 201 4.21 -28.99 -4.94
C ARG A 201 3.10 -29.92 -4.42
N GLU A 202 2.94 -30.06 -3.10
CA GLU A 202 1.83 -30.83 -2.53
C GLU A 202 0.47 -30.21 -2.95
N ALA A 203 0.32 -28.89 -2.94
CA ALA A 203 -0.88 -28.21 -3.43
C ALA A 203 -1.10 -28.43 -4.95
N ALA A 204 -0.01 -28.41 -5.74
CA ALA A 204 -0.06 -28.69 -7.17
C ALA A 204 -0.49 -30.12 -7.50
N ASP A 205 -0.14 -31.09 -6.66
CA ASP A 205 -0.57 -32.48 -6.84
C ASP A 205 -2.05 -32.70 -6.48
N LEU A 206 -2.60 -31.85 -5.62
CA LEU A 206 -4.01 -31.90 -5.21
C LEU A 206 -4.95 -31.25 -6.22
N THR A 207 -4.58 -30.08 -6.80
CA THR A 207 -5.48 -29.38 -7.71
C THR A 207 -5.54 -30.02 -9.10
N GLU A 208 -6.75 -30.03 -9.68
CA GLU A 208 -6.98 -30.45 -11.08
C GLU A 208 -6.86 -29.29 -12.07
N ASN A 209 -6.81 -28.04 -11.60
CA ASN A 209 -6.67 -26.86 -12.45
C ASN A 209 -5.26 -26.76 -13.03
N ALA A 210 -5.15 -26.88 -14.36
CA ALA A 210 -3.85 -26.94 -15.04
C ALA A 210 -3.03 -25.64 -14.91
N SER A 211 -3.68 -24.47 -14.92
CA SER A 211 -2.99 -23.17 -14.80
C SER A 211 -2.45 -22.96 -13.39
N LEU A 212 -3.24 -23.33 -12.38
CA LEU A 212 -2.82 -23.29 -10.98
C LEU A 212 -1.67 -24.26 -10.72
N LYS A 213 -1.80 -25.48 -11.18
CA LYS A 213 -0.73 -26.51 -11.07
C LYS A 213 0.58 -26.03 -11.68
N ARG A 214 0.53 -25.47 -12.89
CA ARG A 214 1.71 -24.91 -13.56
C ARG A 214 2.34 -23.79 -12.73
N PHE A 215 1.54 -22.84 -12.28
CA PHE A 215 2.05 -21.74 -11.46
C PHE A 215 2.71 -22.22 -10.18
N LEU A 216 2.06 -23.13 -9.44
CA LEU A 216 2.59 -23.65 -8.17
C LEU A 216 3.91 -24.38 -8.34
N ILE A 217 4.06 -25.20 -9.40
CA ILE A 217 5.32 -25.92 -9.71
C ILE A 217 6.43 -24.92 -10.07
N THR A 218 6.16 -24.02 -11.02
CA THR A 218 7.19 -23.05 -11.46
C THR A 218 7.58 -22.09 -10.34
N ARG A 219 6.65 -21.70 -9.45
CA ARG A 219 6.94 -20.88 -8.29
C ARG A 219 7.75 -21.62 -7.23
N ALA A 220 7.49 -22.91 -7.02
CA ALA A 220 8.31 -23.75 -6.15
C ALA A 220 9.74 -23.87 -6.67
N ASP A 221 9.91 -24.00 -7.99
CA ASP A 221 11.24 -24.02 -8.63
C ASP A 221 11.95 -22.67 -8.50
N ALA A 222 11.22 -21.55 -8.67
CA ALA A 222 11.73 -20.18 -8.52
C ALA A 222 12.29 -19.91 -7.12
N PHE A 223 11.64 -20.39 -6.07
CA PHE A 223 12.13 -20.26 -4.69
C PHE A 223 13.46 -20.97 -4.45
N LEU A 224 13.75 -22.04 -5.20
CA LEU A 224 14.99 -22.80 -5.07
C LEU A 224 16.09 -22.30 -6.00
N SER A 225 15.73 -21.81 -7.20
CA SER A 225 16.67 -21.32 -8.21
C SER A 225 17.01 -19.84 -8.09
N ASN A 226 16.18 -19.06 -7.40
CA ASN A 226 16.21 -17.59 -7.35
C ASN A 226 15.88 -16.90 -8.69
N ASP A 227 15.33 -17.62 -9.66
CA ASP A 227 14.84 -17.09 -10.94
C ASP A 227 13.31 -17.17 -11.00
N TYR A 228 12.65 -16.02 -11.03
CA TYR A 228 11.19 -15.90 -10.94
C TYR A 228 10.51 -15.76 -12.31
N TYR A 229 11.27 -15.59 -13.40
CA TYR A 229 10.73 -15.25 -14.72
C TYR A 229 9.63 -16.20 -15.20
N GLU A 230 9.91 -17.51 -15.27
CA GLU A 230 8.94 -18.50 -15.74
C GLU A 230 7.70 -18.60 -14.83
N SER A 231 7.89 -18.40 -13.53
CA SER A 231 6.78 -18.43 -12.59
C SER A 231 5.93 -17.17 -12.67
N ASP A 232 6.49 -16.01 -13.00
CA ASP A 232 5.73 -14.78 -13.23
C ASP A 232 4.94 -14.85 -14.54
N LEU A 233 5.50 -15.46 -15.60
CA LEU A 233 4.73 -15.79 -16.80
C LEU A 233 3.55 -16.72 -16.50
N ALA A 234 3.77 -17.77 -15.68
CA ALA A 234 2.71 -18.68 -15.28
C ALA A 234 1.65 -17.99 -14.39
N TRP A 235 2.06 -17.03 -13.53
CA TRP A 235 1.15 -16.22 -12.74
C TRP A 235 0.25 -15.32 -13.60
N MET A 236 0.81 -14.74 -14.67
CA MET A 236 0.01 -13.99 -15.64
C MET A 236 -1.07 -14.86 -16.33
N ASP A 237 -0.77 -16.14 -16.57
CA ASP A 237 -1.68 -17.12 -17.19
C ASP A 237 -2.63 -17.78 -16.18
N LEU A 238 -2.51 -17.48 -14.89
CA LEU A 238 -3.33 -18.12 -13.84
C LEU A 238 -4.81 -17.82 -14.04
N ASP A 239 -5.59 -18.88 -14.28
CA ASP A 239 -7.04 -18.86 -14.43
C ASP A 239 -7.66 -20.00 -13.62
N ALA A 240 -7.90 -19.73 -12.35
CA ALA A 240 -8.42 -20.67 -11.36
C ALA A 240 -9.36 -19.96 -10.38
N PRO A 241 -10.24 -20.69 -9.67
CA PRO A 241 -11.02 -20.13 -8.56
C PRO A 241 -10.16 -19.61 -7.41
N LEU A 242 -9.01 -20.27 -7.16
CA LEU A 242 -8.00 -19.80 -6.22
C LEU A 242 -7.09 -18.78 -6.92
N ASP A 243 -7.04 -17.56 -6.39
CA ASP A 243 -6.07 -16.54 -6.80
C ASP A 243 -4.92 -16.51 -5.79
N ILE A 244 -3.70 -16.70 -6.28
CA ILE A 244 -2.50 -16.86 -5.47
C ILE A 244 -1.43 -15.89 -5.96
N THR A 245 -1.00 -15.00 -5.08
CA THR A 245 0.18 -14.18 -5.27
C THR A 245 1.13 -14.46 -4.12
N ILE A 246 2.29 -15.04 -4.39
CA ILE A 246 3.22 -15.53 -3.37
C ILE A 246 4.66 -15.39 -3.88
N GLY A 247 5.46 -14.57 -3.20
CA GLY A 247 6.84 -14.30 -3.62
C GLY A 247 7.40 -12.99 -3.10
N PRO A 248 8.59 -12.59 -3.55
CA PRO A 248 9.18 -11.29 -3.25
C PRO A 248 8.75 -10.26 -4.31
N TYR A 249 8.03 -9.20 -3.91
CA TYR A 249 7.50 -8.23 -4.85
C TYR A 249 7.77 -6.79 -4.44
N GLU A 250 7.30 -6.33 -3.28
CA GLU A 250 7.32 -4.92 -2.92
C GLU A 250 8.69 -4.46 -2.42
N THR A 251 9.15 -3.30 -2.90
CA THR A 251 10.50 -2.76 -2.58
C THR A 251 10.49 -1.63 -1.56
N TYR A 252 9.33 -1.23 -1.03
CA TYR A 252 9.18 -0.08 -0.12
C TYR A 252 9.96 -0.24 1.19
N ASN A 253 10.24 -1.46 1.63
CA ASN A 253 11.02 -1.71 2.85
C ASN A 253 12.52 -1.41 2.68
N ASP A 254 13.02 -1.39 1.44
CA ASP A 254 14.34 -0.89 1.09
C ASP A 254 14.29 0.63 0.84
N GLU A 255 14.24 1.42 1.92
CA GLU A 255 14.29 2.89 1.84
C GLU A 255 15.69 3.41 1.42
N LEU A 256 16.68 2.53 1.29
CA LEU A 256 18.03 2.92 0.87
C LEU A 256 18.07 3.16 -0.65
N PHE A 257 17.55 2.21 -1.46
CA PHE A 257 17.57 2.30 -2.92
C PHE A 257 16.28 1.89 -3.60
N GLY A 258 15.40 1.14 -2.93
CA GLY A 258 14.24 0.51 -3.55
C GLY A 258 14.62 -0.67 -4.47
N TYR A 259 15.74 -1.32 -4.23
CA TYR A 259 16.21 -2.44 -5.05
C TYR A 259 15.72 -3.80 -4.56
N LYS A 260 15.46 -3.96 -3.26
CA LYS A 260 15.28 -5.27 -2.63
C LYS A 260 13.82 -5.54 -2.35
N ALA A 261 13.33 -6.67 -2.87
CA ALA A 261 11.94 -7.06 -2.74
C ALA A 261 11.67 -7.79 -1.41
N ALA A 262 10.61 -7.40 -0.71
CA ALA A 262 10.11 -8.09 0.47
C ALA A 262 9.23 -9.28 0.07
N PHE A 263 9.26 -10.34 0.89
CA PHE A 263 8.40 -11.50 0.72
C PHE A 263 7.01 -11.25 1.27
N GLU A 264 6.02 -11.60 0.46
CA GLU A 264 4.61 -11.49 0.80
C GLU A 264 3.79 -12.63 0.18
N ALA A 265 2.60 -12.85 0.73
CA ALA A 265 1.62 -13.76 0.19
C ALA A 265 0.21 -13.17 0.29
N TYR A 266 -0.56 -13.31 -0.77
CA TYR A 266 -2.00 -13.10 -0.84
C TYR A 266 -2.64 -14.34 -1.42
N ILE A 267 -3.55 -14.95 -0.66
CA ILE A 267 -4.31 -16.13 -1.09
C ILE A 267 -5.78 -15.84 -0.90
N GLY A 268 -6.56 -15.99 -1.96
CA GLY A 268 -7.97 -15.69 -1.93
C GLY A 268 -8.78 -16.48 -2.96
N LEU A 269 -10.07 -16.20 -2.98
CA LEU A 269 -11.00 -16.67 -3.99
C LEU A 269 -11.32 -15.56 -4.98
N ARG A 270 -11.30 -15.88 -6.26
CA ARG A 270 -11.70 -14.98 -7.32
C ARG A 270 -13.21 -14.74 -7.28
N ASP A 271 -13.61 -13.47 -7.31
CA ASP A 271 -14.97 -13.04 -7.58
C ASP A 271 -15.14 -12.78 -9.09
N ASP A 272 -15.62 -13.81 -9.81
CA ASP A 272 -15.75 -13.74 -11.26
C ASP A 272 -16.82 -12.72 -11.69
N ALA A 273 -17.88 -12.56 -10.92
CA ALA A 273 -18.95 -11.62 -11.22
C ALA A 273 -18.46 -10.16 -11.12
N GLU A 274 -17.77 -9.80 -10.03
CA GLU A 274 -17.18 -8.47 -9.90
C GLU A 274 -16.01 -8.27 -10.87
N THR A 275 -15.21 -9.31 -11.13
CA THR A 275 -14.13 -9.26 -12.14
C THR A 275 -14.70 -8.92 -13.52
N ALA A 276 -15.77 -9.60 -13.96
CA ALA A 276 -16.40 -9.33 -15.24
C ALA A 276 -17.01 -7.92 -15.30
N LYS A 277 -17.67 -7.50 -14.22
CA LYS A 277 -18.24 -6.16 -14.08
C LYS A 277 -17.17 -5.07 -14.22
N LEU A 278 -16.07 -5.18 -13.48
CA LEU A 278 -15.00 -4.19 -13.53
C LEU A 278 -14.23 -4.22 -14.85
N SER A 279 -14.08 -5.39 -15.48
CA SER A 279 -13.45 -5.51 -16.79
C SER A 279 -14.21 -4.77 -17.90
N ALA A 280 -15.50 -4.51 -17.73
CA ALA A 280 -16.27 -3.71 -18.67
C ALA A 280 -15.77 -2.25 -18.76
N PHE A 281 -15.23 -1.70 -17.68
CA PHE A 281 -14.67 -0.33 -17.69
C PHE A 281 -13.43 -0.22 -18.58
N THR A 282 -12.59 -1.25 -18.63
CA THR A 282 -11.35 -1.22 -19.41
C THR A 282 -11.59 -1.14 -20.92
N GLN A 283 -12.76 -1.55 -21.39
CA GLN A 283 -13.13 -1.49 -22.82
C GLN A 283 -13.36 -0.05 -23.31
N HIS A 284 -13.57 0.89 -22.39
CA HIS A 284 -13.88 2.30 -22.71
C HIS A 284 -12.72 3.26 -22.42
N LEU A 285 -11.54 2.75 -22.05
CA LEU A 285 -10.42 3.61 -21.67
C LEU A 285 -9.99 4.55 -22.80
N GLN A 286 -9.94 4.08 -24.05
CA GLN A 286 -9.61 4.95 -25.19
C GLN A 286 -10.68 6.02 -25.40
N GLU A 287 -11.96 5.68 -25.25
CA GLU A 287 -13.04 6.67 -25.37
C GLU A 287 -12.96 7.73 -24.26
N ILE A 288 -12.56 7.33 -23.03
CA ILE A 288 -12.32 8.27 -21.93
C ILE A 288 -11.11 9.16 -22.24
N GLU A 289 -9.99 8.58 -22.69
CA GLU A 289 -8.79 9.33 -23.10
C GLU A 289 -9.10 10.38 -24.17
N ASP A 290 -9.86 9.99 -25.20
CA ASP A 290 -10.25 10.87 -26.30
C ASP A 290 -11.16 12.04 -25.85
N ASN A 291 -11.75 11.94 -24.64
CA ASN A 291 -12.64 12.93 -24.06
C ASN A 291 -12.08 13.60 -22.78
N LEU A 292 -10.81 13.35 -22.44
CA LEU A 292 -10.17 14.08 -21.35
C LEU A 292 -10.23 15.60 -21.61
N PRO A 293 -10.45 16.42 -20.56
CA PRO A 293 -10.60 17.87 -20.69
C PRO A 293 -9.25 18.58 -20.86
N ILE A 294 -8.46 18.16 -21.85
CA ILE A 294 -7.19 18.79 -22.27
C ILE A 294 -7.15 18.92 -23.79
N ASP A 295 -6.18 19.68 -24.30
CA ASP A 295 -5.97 19.80 -25.74
C ASP A 295 -5.74 18.42 -26.37
N SER A 296 -6.34 18.20 -27.52
CA SER A 296 -6.29 16.88 -28.19
C SER A 296 -4.86 16.44 -28.57
N GLY A 297 -3.94 17.38 -28.76
CA GLY A 297 -2.53 17.09 -28.99
C GLY A 297 -1.78 16.49 -27.80
N ASN A 298 -2.34 16.61 -26.59
CA ASN A 298 -1.79 16.08 -25.36
C ASN A 298 -2.44 14.76 -24.91
N ARG A 299 -3.40 14.24 -25.66
CA ARG A 299 -4.07 12.96 -25.42
C ARG A 299 -3.30 11.83 -26.09
N ASN A 300 -3.36 10.63 -25.53
CA ASN A 300 -2.77 9.45 -26.16
C ASN A 300 -3.64 8.97 -27.33
N PRO A 301 -3.13 9.04 -28.58
CA PRO A 301 -3.94 8.65 -29.75
C PRO A 301 -4.24 7.16 -29.78
N LYS A 302 -3.48 6.36 -29.02
CA LYS A 302 -3.67 4.91 -28.92
C LYS A 302 -3.10 4.41 -27.60
N LEU A 303 -3.95 4.03 -26.70
CA LEU A 303 -3.57 3.36 -25.45
C LEU A 303 -3.05 1.94 -25.73
N GLY A 304 -2.16 1.46 -24.86
CA GLY A 304 -1.77 0.06 -24.83
C GLY A 304 -2.93 -0.86 -24.41
N ALA A 305 -2.71 -2.17 -24.45
CA ALA A 305 -3.66 -3.11 -23.90
C ALA A 305 -3.85 -2.87 -22.41
N ALA A 306 -5.11 -2.78 -21.97
CA ALA A 306 -5.42 -2.62 -20.56
C ALA A 306 -4.95 -3.87 -19.76
N ALA A 307 -4.35 -3.63 -18.60
CA ALA A 307 -3.99 -4.71 -17.69
C ALA A 307 -5.26 -5.47 -17.24
N PRO A 308 -5.26 -6.83 -17.29
CA PRO A 308 -6.37 -7.59 -16.77
C PRO A 308 -6.60 -7.31 -15.28
N ILE A 309 -7.88 -7.20 -14.92
CA ILE A 309 -8.31 -6.99 -13.54
C ILE A 309 -8.73 -8.32 -12.95
N ARG A 310 -8.40 -8.54 -11.68
CA ARG A 310 -8.93 -9.64 -10.85
C ARG A 310 -9.51 -9.05 -9.58
N VAL A 311 -10.72 -9.45 -9.23
CA VAL A 311 -11.32 -9.17 -7.92
C VAL A 311 -11.23 -10.42 -7.07
N VAL A 312 -10.74 -10.28 -5.86
CA VAL A 312 -10.41 -11.39 -4.98
C VAL A 312 -10.95 -11.14 -3.58
N ASP A 313 -11.60 -12.14 -3.00
CA ASP A 313 -11.89 -12.21 -1.57
C ASP A 313 -10.73 -12.90 -0.85
N GLN A 314 -9.96 -12.14 -0.11
CA GLN A 314 -8.73 -12.57 0.56
C GLN A 314 -9.03 -13.52 1.74
N ILE A 315 -8.42 -14.70 1.73
CA ILE A 315 -8.46 -15.71 2.79
C ILE A 315 -7.34 -15.49 3.79
N ILE A 316 -6.15 -15.16 3.31
CA ILE A 316 -4.97 -14.84 4.12
C ILE A 316 -4.03 -13.91 3.37
N SER A 317 -3.39 -13.00 4.11
CA SER A 317 -2.11 -12.39 3.74
C SER A 317 -1.03 -12.72 4.76
N ALA A 318 0.23 -12.68 4.33
CA ALA A 318 1.39 -12.92 5.19
C ALA A 318 2.59 -12.13 4.68
N GLY A 319 3.61 -12.01 5.51
CA GLY A 319 4.81 -11.23 5.20
C GLY A 319 4.53 -9.74 5.10
N ASP A 320 5.08 -9.08 4.09
CA ASP A 320 4.90 -7.65 3.84
C ASP A 320 3.43 -7.28 3.66
N GLY A 321 2.65 -8.09 2.96
CA GLY A 321 1.22 -7.89 2.74
C GLY A 321 0.34 -7.96 4.00
N ALA A 322 0.90 -8.32 5.16
CA ALA A 322 0.17 -8.48 6.43
C ALA A 322 0.69 -7.55 7.55
N HIS A 323 1.42 -6.47 7.23
CA HIS A 323 1.93 -5.56 8.25
C HIS A 323 1.35 -4.16 8.12
N GLY A 324 1.18 -3.47 9.26
CA GLY A 324 0.76 -2.07 9.29
C GLY A 324 -0.56 -1.82 8.56
N VAL A 325 -0.56 -0.82 7.68
CA VAL A 325 -1.71 -0.48 6.82
C VAL A 325 -1.89 -1.54 5.74
N GLN A 326 -3.08 -2.14 5.70
CA GLN A 326 -3.35 -3.27 4.82
C GLN A 326 -3.46 -2.87 3.35
N THR A 327 -2.86 -3.67 2.46
CA THR A 327 -2.97 -3.53 1.01
C THR A 327 -4.43 -3.65 0.55
N ALA A 328 -4.86 -2.77 -0.34
CA ALA A 328 -6.22 -2.76 -0.91
C ALA A 328 -6.26 -3.28 -2.36
N ALA A 329 -5.18 -3.08 -3.10
CA ALA A 329 -4.97 -3.54 -4.46
C ALA A 329 -3.47 -3.57 -4.76
N TYR A 330 -3.06 -4.31 -5.79
CA TYR A 330 -1.67 -4.32 -6.28
C TYR A 330 -1.63 -4.60 -7.78
N ASN A 331 -0.54 -4.19 -8.43
CA ASN A 331 -0.30 -4.38 -9.85
C ASN A 331 1.07 -5.04 -10.05
N LEU A 332 1.11 -6.23 -10.60
CA LEU A 332 2.30 -7.06 -10.76
C LEU A 332 2.33 -7.72 -12.15
N PRO A 333 3.45 -8.28 -12.60
CA PRO A 333 4.75 -8.37 -11.92
C PRO A 333 5.58 -7.10 -12.05
N ASN A 334 6.72 -7.05 -11.33
CA ASN A 334 7.72 -5.98 -11.44
C ASN A 334 8.83 -6.30 -12.46
N ASP A 335 8.90 -7.52 -12.98
CA ASP A 335 9.87 -7.91 -13.99
C ASP A 335 9.50 -7.34 -15.36
N GLU A 336 10.27 -6.34 -15.83
CA GLU A 336 10.07 -5.68 -17.12
C GLU A 336 10.04 -6.65 -18.31
N ARG A 337 10.73 -7.79 -18.23
CA ARG A 337 10.71 -8.82 -19.28
C ARG A 337 9.32 -9.45 -19.40
N VAL A 338 8.68 -9.71 -18.25
CA VAL A 338 7.32 -10.25 -18.19
C VAL A 338 6.31 -9.18 -18.61
N VAL A 339 6.48 -7.95 -18.12
CA VAL A 339 5.62 -6.80 -18.49
C VAL A 339 5.66 -6.56 -20.00
N ASN A 340 6.84 -6.58 -20.61
CA ASN A 340 6.99 -6.42 -22.06
C ASN A 340 6.36 -7.57 -22.87
N GLN A 341 6.34 -8.79 -22.32
CA GLN A 341 5.80 -9.96 -23.01
C GLN A 341 4.29 -10.17 -22.80
N LYS A 342 3.77 -9.90 -21.58
CA LYS A 342 2.39 -10.22 -21.19
C LYS A 342 1.63 -9.05 -20.56
N GLY A 343 2.27 -7.91 -20.37
CA GLY A 343 1.72 -6.82 -19.57
C GLY A 343 1.77 -7.10 -18.07
N SER A 344 0.94 -6.37 -17.33
CA SER A 344 0.74 -6.55 -15.89
C SER A 344 -0.68 -7.01 -15.57
N LYS A 345 -0.93 -7.46 -14.35
CA LYS A 345 -2.25 -7.84 -13.84
C LYS A 345 -2.54 -7.09 -12.54
N ARG A 346 -3.71 -6.47 -12.49
CA ARG A 346 -4.20 -5.74 -11.31
C ARG A 346 -5.10 -6.64 -10.49
N VAL A 347 -4.81 -6.75 -9.20
CA VAL A 347 -5.62 -7.52 -8.24
C VAL A 347 -6.23 -6.58 -7.22
N MET A 348 -7.54 -6.66 -7.03
CA MET A 348 -8.30 -5.85 -6.08
C MET A 348 -8.84 -6.73 -4.96
N LEU A 349 -8.49 -6.41 -3.71
CA LEU A 349 -8.86 -7.17 -2.52
C LEU A 349 -10.22 -6.67 -1.99
N LYS A 350 -11.32 -7.21 -2.52
CA LYS A 350 -12.68 -6.70 -2.29
C LYS A 350 -13.08 -6.72 -0.82
N ASN A 351 -12.95 -7.86 -0.15
CA ASN A 351 -13.35 -7.99 1.24
C ASN A 351 -12.48 -7.16 2.21
N VAL A 352 -11.22 -6.91 1.88
CA VAL A 352 -10.35 -5.98 2.61
C VAL A 352 -10.87 -4.55 2.47
N GLN A 353 -11.20 -4.14 1.25
CA GLN A 353 -11.75 -2.80 0.99
C GLN A 353 -13.12 -2.64 1.64
N GLU A 354 -13.97 -3.67 1.64
CA GLU A 354 -15.26 -3.67 2.33
C GLU A 354 -15.07 -3.54 3.86
N ALA A 355 -14.09 -4.21 4.41
CA ALA A 355 -13.74 -4.09 5.83
C ALA A 355 -13.25 -2.68 6.19
N LYS A 356 -12.39 -2.07 5.36
CA LYS A 356 -11.94 -0.67 5.50
C LYS A 356 -13.12 0.30 5.35
N PHE A 357 -14.00 0.07 4.40
CA PHE A 357 -15.20 0.88 4.23
C PHE A 357 -16.06 0.86 5.50
N ARG A 358 -16.39 -0.32 6.01
CA ARG A 358 -17.26 -0.47 7.20
C ARG A 358 -16.62 0.05 8.49
N ASN A 359 -15.35 -0.25 8.73
CA ASN A 359 -14.71 0.01 10.02
C ASN A 359 -13.98 1.35 10.10
N VAL A 360 -13.68 1.98 8.95
CA VAL A 360 -12.95 3.25 8.88
C VAL A 360 -13.77 4.34 8.19
N LEU A 361 -14.18 4.11 6.92
CA LEU A 361 -14.83 5.15 6.12
C LEU A 361 -16.21 5.53 6.66
N VAL A 362 -17.07 4.57 6.95
CA VAL A 362 -18.42 4.83 7.49
C VAL A 362 -18.35 5.60 8.82
N PRO A 363 -17.52 5.22 9.82
CA PRO A 363 -17.31 6.05 11.02
C PRO A 363 -16.79 7.45 10.75
N ILE A 364 -15.92 7.65 9.75
CA ILE A 364 -15.47 8.98 9.31
C ILE A 364 -16.64 9.77 8.76
N ALA A 365 -17.39 9.20 7.83
CA ALA A 365 -18.56 9.83 7.22
C ALA A 365 -19.59 10.27 8.26
N MET A 366 -19.87 9.42 9.27
CA MET A 366 -20.77 9.74 10.38
C MET A 366 -20.34 10.96 11.21
N ARG A 367 -19.04 11.29 11.20
CA ARG A 367 -18.48 12.43 11.95
C ARG A 367 -18.31 13.69 11.10
N THR A 368 -18.17 13.52 9.79
CA THR A 368 -17.80 14.61 8.87
C THR A 368 -18.93 15.03 7.94
N LEU A 369 -19.83 14.12 7.57
CA LEU A 369 -20.91 14.47 6.64
C LEU A 369 -22.18 14.93 7.34
N SER A 370 -22.96 15.77 6.68
CA SER A 370 -24.31 16.12 7.12
C SER A 370 -25.20 14.87 7.12
N ARG A 371 -26.24 14.89 7.96
CA ARG A 371 -27.17 13.75 8.09
C ARG A 371 -27.81 13.36 6.76
N ASN A 372 -28.10 14.33 5.92
CA ASN A 372 -28.69 14.07 4.61
C ASN A 372 -27.68 13.48 3.62
N ALA A 373 -26.41 13.92 3.67
CA ALA A 373 -25.36 13.37 2.83
C ALA A 373 -24.96 11.94 3.23
N MET A 374 -25.07 11.60 4.53
CA MET A 374 -24.68 10.27 5.02
C MET A 374 -25.42 9.12 4.36
N VAL A 375 -26.66 9.32 3.90
CA VAL A 375 -27.48 8.27 3.26
C VAL A 375 -26.95 7.87 1.87
N ASP A 376 -26.13 8.72 1.27
CA ASP A 376 -25.53 8.49 -0.05
C ASP A 376 -24.15 7.81 0.03
N VAL A 377 -23.61 7.52 1.24
CA VAL A 377 -22.33 6.81 1.39
C VAL A 377 -22.51 5.34 1.01
N ASN A 378 -21.80 4.89 -0.02
CA ASN A 378 -22.02 3.61 -0.68
C ASN A 378 -20.73 2.84 -0.94
N PHE A 379 -20.73 1.52 -0.64
CA PHE A 379 -19.55 0.67 -0.85
C PHE A 379 -19.21 0.49 -2.33
N SER A 380 -20.23 0.29 -3.20
CA SER A 380 -19.96 0.12 -4.64
C SER A 380 -19.28 1.35 -5.22
N SER A 381 -19.71 2.57 -4.83
CA SER A 381 -19.09 3.83 -5.25
C SER A 381 -17.64 3.94 -4.75
N PHE A 382 -17.39 3.53 -3.50
CA PHE A 382 -16.02 3.50 -2.94
C PHE A 382 -15.12 2.55 -3.71
N PHE A 383 -15.58 1.31 -3.93
CA PHE A 383 -14.83 0.26 -4.61
C PHE A 383 -14.56 0.58 -6.08
N THR A 384 -15.60 1.09 -6.78
CA THR A 384 -15.47 1.46 -8.19
C THR A 384 -14.56 2.67 -8.40
N HIS A 385 -14.56 3.64 -7.45
CA HIS A 385 -13.64 4.78 -7.52
C HIS A 385 -12.18 4.37 -7.34
N ILE A 386 -11.88 3.42 -6.44
CA ILE A 386 -10.51 2.88 -6.31
C ILE A 386 -10.06 2.22 -7.62
N LEU A 387 -10.94 1.45 -8.28
CA LEU A 387 -10.62 0.92 -9.60
C LEU A 387 -10.37 2.04 -10.62
N ALA A 388 -11.26 3.05 -10.67
CA ALA A 388 -11.12 4.15 -11.60
C ALA A 388 -9.79 4.89 -11.39
N HIS A 389 -9.41 5.19 -10.15
CA HIS A 389 -8.11 5.75 -9.79
C HIS A 389 -6.95 4.94 -10.40
N GLU A 390 -6.94 3.62 -10.17
CA GLU A 390 -5.91 2.74 -10.69
C GLU A 390 -5.85 2.70 -12.24
N LEU A 391 -7.00 2.81 -12.90
CA LEU A 391 -7.04 2.86 -14.36
C LEU A 391 -6.54 4.21 -14.90
N MET A 392 -6.81 5.30 -14.19
CA MET A 392 -6.45 6.65 -14.63
C MET A 392 -4.96 6.96 -14.53
N HIS A 393 -4.18 6.14 -13.83
CA HIS A 393 -2.71 6.19 -13.95
C HIS A 393 -2.23 5.89 -15.37
N GLY A 394 -2.99 5.16 -16.15
CA GLY A 394 -2.67 4.83 -17.54
C GLY A 394 -3.14 5.85 -18.57
N LEU A 395 -3.85 6.91 -18.17
CA LEU A 395 -4.41 7.93 -19.04
C LEU A 395 -3.72 9.29 -18.86
N GLY A 396 -3.87 10.14 -19.89
CA GLY A 396 -3.23 11.46 -19.92
C GLY A 396 -1.81 11.45 -20.48
N PRO A 397 -1.07 12.56 -20.39
CA PRO A 397 0.23 12.72 -21.04
C PRO A 397 1.33 11.88 -20.38
N HIS A 398 1.91 10.93 -21.11
CA HIS A 398 3.04 10.11 -20.67
C HIS A 398 4.37 10.52 -21.32
N GLN A 399 4.31 10.89 -22.62
CA GLN A 399 5.42 11.44 -23.39
C GLN A 399 5.06 12.88 -23.75
N ILE A 400 5.91 13.83 -23.41
CA ILE A 400 5.67 15.26 -23.61
C ILE A 400 6.87 15.90 -24.29
N THR A 401 6.65 17.07 -24.87
CA THR A 401 7.73 17.86 -25.47
C THR A 401 7.85 19.20 -24.75
N VAL A 402 8.99 19.43 -24.10
CA VAL A 402 9.30 20.68 -23.40
C VAL A 402 10.51 21.33 -24.11
N ASP A 403 10.33 22.54 -24.56
CA ASP A 403 11.37 23.30 -25.29
C ASP A 403 11.98 22.52 -26.48
N GLY A 404 11.14 21.76 -27.20
CA GLY A 404 11.57 20.94 -28.34
C GLY A 404 12.28 19.63 -27.99
N ARG A 405 12.35 19.27 -26.71
CA ARG A 405 12.96 18.04 -26.18
C ARG A 405 11.88 17.06 -25.74
N GLU A 406 11.94 15.83 -26.24
CA GLU A 406 11.10 14.75 -25.74
C GLU A 406 11.48 14.38 -24.29
N THR A 407 10.49 14.24 -23.43
CA THR A 407 10.64 13.99 -22.01
C THR A 407 9.36 13.38 -21.42
N THR A 408 9.29 13.27 -20.11
CA THR A 408 8.10 12.76 -19.39
C THR A 408 7.67 13.75 -18.30
N PRO A 409 6.38 13.77 -17.91
CA PRO A 409 5.92 14.57 -16.76
C PRO A 409 6.75 14.31 -15.50
N ARG A 410 7.07 13.04 -15.21
CA ARG A 410 7.91 12.65 -14.07
C ARG A 410 9.30 13.31 -14.10
N ALA A 411 9.94 13.35 -15.26
CA ALA A 411 11.27 13.95 -15.40
C ALA A 411 11.24 15.47 -15.20
N GLU A 412 10.20 16.15 -15.67
CA GLU A 412 10.04 17.60 -15.57
C GLU A 412 9.54 18.05 -14.18
N LEU A 413 8.55 17.37 -13.60
CA LEU A 413 7.98 17.71 -12.30
C LEU A 413 8.82 17.20 -11.11
N LYS A 414 9.74 16.25 -11.33
CA LYS A 414 10.72 15.76 -10.34
C LYS A 414 10.04 15.27 -9.05
N GLU A 415 10.48 15.78 -7.89
CA GLU A 415 9.94 15.43 -6.57
C GLU A 415 8.47 15.84 -6.36
N LEU A 416 7.93 16.70 -7.21
CA LEU A 416 6.52 17.12 -7.14
C LEU A 416 5.60 16.13 -7.85
N PHE A 417 6.12 15.31 -8.76
CA PHE A 417 5.35 14.44 -9.65
C PHE A 417 4.40 13.53 -8.90
N SER A 418 4.87 12.80 -7.91
CA SER A 418 4.02 11.78 -7.24
C SER A 418 2.74 12.35 -6.66
N ALA A 419 2.79 13.53 -6.01
CA ALA A 419 1.60 14.15 -5.43
C ALA A 419 0.62 14.69 -6.49
N ILE A 420 1.14 15.19 -7.62
CA ILE A 420 0.33 15.65 -8.76
C ILE A 420 -0.32 14.44 -9.45
N GLU A 421 0.43 13.38 -9.71
CA GLU A 421 -0.05 12.14 -10.35
C GLU A 421 -1.15 11.46 -9.52
N GLU A 422 -0.99 11.38 -8.19
CA GLU A 422 -2.04 10.85 -7.31
C GLU A 422 -3.31 11.72 -7.32
N ALA A 423 -3.16 13.04 -7.32
CA ALA A 423 -4.30 13.95 -7.46
C ALA A 423 -4.97 13.78 -8.84
N LYS A 424 -4.18 13.64 -9.90
CA LYS A 424 -4.66 13.42 -11.27
C LYS A 424 -5.42 12.10 -11.36
N ALA A 425 -4.86 11.00 -10.87
CA ALA A 425 -5.51 9.69 -10.93
C ALA A 425 -6.86 9.68 -10.19
N ASP A 426 -6.91 10.22 -8.98
CA ASP A 426 -8.14 10.30 -8.18
C ASP A 426 -9.24 11.12 -8.86
N VAL A 427 -8.95 12.36 -9.25
CA VAL A 427 -9.97 13.25 -9.79
C VAL A 427 -10.37 12.89 -11.23
N THR A 428 -9.43 12.35 -12.03
CA THR A 428 -9.73 11.83 -13.37
C THR A 428 -10.58 10.56 -13.26
N GLY A 429 -10.42 9.78 -12.17
CA GLY A 429 -11.31 8.67 -11.84
C GLY A 429 -12.75 9.11 -11.64
N LEU A 430 -13.00 10.21 -10.93
CA LEU A 430 -14.34 10.80 -10.81
C LEU A 430 -14.88 11.30 -12.15
N PHE A 431 -14.04 11.97 -12.93
CA PHE A 431 -14.41 12.45 -14.27
C PHE A 431 -14.80 11.27 -15.18
N ALA A 432 -13.99 10.22 -15.20
CA ALA A 432 -14.24 9.03 -16.01
C ALA A 432 -15.53 8.32 -15.62
N LEU A 433 -15.79 8.14 -14.31
CA LEU A 433 -17.04 7.56 -13.83
C LEU A 433 -18.25 8.43 -14.21
N GLN A 434 -18.17 9.75 -14.05
CA GLN A 434 -19.24 10.66 -14.45
C GLN A 434 -19.46 10.61 -15.96
N TYR A 435 -18.39 10.61 -16.77
CA TYR A 435 -18.48 10.48 -18.23
C TYR A 435 -19.19 9.18 -18.63
N MET A 436 -18.80 8.06 -18.03
CA MET A 436 -19.44 6.77 -18.27
C MET A 436 -20.91 6.72 -17.81
N MET A 437 -21.26 7.38 -16.70
CA MET A 437 -22.65 7.51 -16.26
C MET A 437 -23.48 8.33 -17.25
N ASP A 438 -22.97 9.45 -17.75
CA ASP A 438 -23.63 10.29 -18.75
C ASP A 438 -23.85 9.54 -20.08
N HIS A 439 -22.99 8.58 -20.42
CA HIS A 439 -23.02 7.81 -21.67
C HIS A 439 -23.39 6.33 -21.46
N ALA A 440 -23.89 5.95 -20.27
CA ALA A 440 -24.10 4.55 -19.86
C ALA A 440 -24.95 3.74 -20.83
N SER A 441 -25.93 4.37 -21.47
CA SER A 441 -26.79 3.73 -22.50
C SER A 441 -26.02 3.41 -23.78
N ALA A 442 -25.21 4.35 -24.28
CA ALA A 442 -24.40 4.17 -25.49
C ALA A 442 -23.30 3.13 -25.27
N MET A 443 -22.66 3.17 -24.10
CA MET A 443 -21.62 2.25 -23.68
C MET A 443 -22.14 0.88 -23.19
N LYS A 444 -23.46 0.69 -23.09
CA LYS A 444 -24.10 -0.54 -22.59
C LYS A 444 -23.70 -0.90 -21.15
N LEU A 445 -23.43 0.08 -20.32
CA LEU A 445 -22.97 -0.07 -18.94
C LEU A 445 -24.09 -0.08 -17.89
N GLY A 446 -25.35 0.06 -18.26
CA GLY A 446 -26.47 0.25 -17.33
C GLY A 446 -26.66 -0.84 -16.27
N THR A 447 -26.18 -2.07 -16.51
CA THR A 447 -26.19 -3.16 -15.52
C THR A 447 -24.94 -3.17 -14.63
N VAL A 448 -23.89 -2.46 -15.04
CA VAL A 448 -22.58 -2.45 -14.41
C VAL A 448 -22.38 -1.18 -13.59
N LEU A 449 -22.80 -0.05 -14.14
CA LEU A 449 -22.68 1.28 -13.55
C LEU A 449 -24.06 1.95 -13.54
N PRO A 450 -24.76 1.98 -12.39
CA PRO A 450 -25.96 2.80 -12.22
C PRO A 450 -25.65 4.27 -12.55
N SER A 451 -26.54 4.97 -13.25
CA SER A 451 -26.29 6.31 -13.80
C SER A 451 -27.37 7.34 -13.46
N ASP A 452 -28.29 6.98 -12.57
CA ASP A 452 -29.32 7.91 -12.10
C ASP A 452 -28.75 8.97 -11.13
N ASP A 453 -29.56 9.95 -10.79
CA ASP A 453 -29.17 11.03 -9.88
C ASP A 453 -28.73 10.51 -8.49
N ALA A 454 -29.28 9.38 -8.04
CA ALA A 454 -28.89 8.79 -6.77
C ALA A 454 -27.47 8.19 -6.84
N ALA A 455 -27.16 7.50 -7.94
CA ALA A 455 -25.83 6.94 -8.16
C ALA A 455 -24.75 8.04 -8.26
N GLN A 456 -25.05 9.15 -8.95
CA GLN A 456 -24.15 10.30 -9.02
C GLN A 456 -23.92 10.93 -7.64
N ARG A 457 -24.97 11.13 -6.84
CA ARG A 457 -24.82 11.62 -5.46
C ARG A 457 -24.00 10.66 -4.61
N GLN A 458 -24.23 9.36 -4.71
CA GLN A 458 -23.48 8.33 -3.99
C GLN A 458 -21.99 8.38 -4.34
N MET A 459 -21.64 8.51 -5.62
CA MET A 459 -20.25 8.60 -6.09
C MET A 459 -19.54 9.79 -5.45
N TYR A 460 -20.04 11.00 -5.63
CA TYR A 460 -19.40 12.21 -5.13
C TYR A 460 -19.40 12.31 -3.59
N THR A 461 -20.48 11.89 -2.94
CA THR A 461 -20.57 11.94 -1.47
C THR A 461 -19.64 10.91 -0.84
N THR A 462 -19.52 9.72 -1.42
CA THR A 462 -18.58 8.70 -0.96
C THR A 462 -17.13 9.15 -1.17
N PHE A 463 -16.84 9.81 -2.29
CA PHE A 463 -15.52 10.41 -2.52
C PHE A 463 -15.18 11.48 -1.48
N LEU A 464 -16.11 12.39 -1.14
CA LEU A 464 -15.93 13.37 -0.07
C LEU A 464 -15.60 12.69 1.27
N ALA A 465 -16.29 11.60 1.63
CA ALA A 465 -15.97 10.82 2.82
C ALA A 465 -14.57 10.19 2.75
N SER A 466 -14.19 9.68 1.56
CA SER A 466 -12.86 9.10 1.30
C SER A 466 -11.75 10.12 1.41
N ALA A 467 -11.99 11.38 1.04
CA ALA A 467 -11.03 12.46 1.19
C ALA A 467 -10.56 12.62 2.63
N PHE A 468 -11.48 12.60 3.60
CA PHE A 468 -11.11 12.66 5.02
C PHE A 468 -10.31 11.43 5.48
N ARG A 469 -10.54 10.25 4.89
CA ARG A 469 -9.76 9.04 5.19
C ARG A 469 -8.32 9.19 4.68
N SER A 470 -8.13 9.54 3.41
CA SER A 470 -6.80 9.64 2.79
C SER A 470 -5.95 10.73 3.42
N LEU A 471 -6.53 11.88 3.74
CA LEU A 471 -5.85 12.99 4.43
C LEU A 471 -5.30 12.63 5.83
N ARG A 472 -5.80 11.58 6.49
CA ARG A 472 -5.30 11.12 7.80
C ARG A 472 -3.93 10.47 7.74
N PHE A 473 -3.47 10.02 6.56
CA PHE A 473 -2.11 9.52 6.37
C PHE A 473 -1.06 10.64 6.35
N GLY A 474 -1.52 11.91 6.27
CA GLY A 474 -0.66 13.08 6.34
C GLY A 474 -0.14 13.54 4.98
N LEU A 475 0.58 14.68 4.98
CA LEU A 475 1.06 15.31 3.75
C LEU A 475 2.46 14.83 3.29
N ASN A 476 3.09 13.94 4.06
CA ASN A 476 4.33 13.29 3.64
C ASN A 476 4.06 12.14 2.65
N ASP A 477 2.85 11.60 2.70
CA ASP A 477 2.33 10.63 1.75
C ASP A 477 1.79 11.32 0.49
N ALA A 478 2.08 10.76 -0.70
CA ALA A 478 1.69 11.35 -1.99
C ALA A 478 0.16 11.40 -2.15
N HIS A 479 -0.56 10.34 -1.76
CA HIS A 479 -2.02 10.31 -1.80
C HIS A 479 -2.63 11.34 -0.84
N GLY A 480 -2.09 11.45 0.38
CA GLY A 480 -2.55 12.46 1.35
C GLY A 480 -2.34 13.88 0.85
N LYS A 481 -1.22 14.14 0.19
CA LYS A 481 -0.90 15.46 -0.38
C LYS A 481 -1.74 15.75 -1.63
N GLY A 482 -1.90 14.78 -2.53
CA GLY A 482 -2.78 14.85 -3.68
C GLY A 482 -4.24 15.08 -3.28
N MET A 483 -4.71 14.38 -2.24
CA MET A 483 -6.05 14.57 -1.71
C MET A 483 -6.25 15.96 -1.07
N ALA A 484 -5.21 16.56 -0.47
CA ALA A 484 -5.29 17.92 0.05
C ALA A 484 -5.52 18.95 -1.08
N ILE A 485 -4.86 18.76 -2.24
CA ILE A 485 -5.11 19.57 -3.44
C ILE A 485 -6.58 19.50 -3.82
N GLN A 486 -7.10 18.29 -4.01
CA GLN A 486 -8.47 18.03 -4.45
C GLN A 486 -9.49 18.61 -3.48
N PHE A 487 -9.33 18.34 -2.19
CA PHE A 487 -10.25 18.82 -1.17
C PHE A 487 -10.30 20.36 -1.13
N ASN A 488 -9.15 21.01 -1.07
CA ASN A 488 -9.06 22.46 -1.01
C ASN A 488 -9.58 23.14 -2.28
N TYR A 489 -9.29 22.56 -3.45
CA TYR A 489 -9.80 23.06 -4.73
C TYR A 489 -11.32 22.98 -4.81
N LEU A 490 -11.90 21.83 -4.45
CA LEU A 490 -13.34 21.61 -4.51
C LEU A 490 -14.09 22.45 -3.45
N VAL A 491 -13.48 22.74 -2.30
CA VAL A 491 -14.01 23.72 -1.32
C VAL A 491 -13.99 25.14 -1.90
N ASP A 492 -12.87 25.57 -2.52
CA ASP A 492 -12.75 26.91 -3.10
C ASP A 492 -13.75 27.14 -4.25
N ARG A 493 -14.10 26.08 -5.00
CA ARG A 493 -15.15 26.11 -6.04
C ARG A 493 -16.56 25.99 -5.46
N GLY A 494 -16.71 25.79 -4.16
CA GLY A 494 -17.99 25.61 -3.48
C GLY A 494 -18.71 24.32 -3.86
N ALA A 495 -17.97 23.34 -4.39
CA ALA A 495 -18.45 21.99 -4.70
C ALA A 495 -18.53 21.13 -3.42
N PHE A 496 -17.56 21.26 -2.54
CA PHE A 496 -17.61 20.77 -1.16
C PHE A 496 -18.08 21.91 -0.27
N VAL A 497 -19.15 21.70 0.49
CA VAL A 497 -19.81 22.70 1.30
C VAL A 497 -19.64 22.37 2.79
N GLU A 498 -18.92 23.23 3.54
CA GLU A 498 -18.89 23.17 5.01
C GLU A 498 -20.13 23.86 5.58
N HIS A 499 -20.87 23.19 6.46
CA HIS A 499 -22.02 23.73 7.17
C HIS A 499 -21.61 24.37 8.51
N GLY A 500 -22.50 25.19 9.05
CA GLY A 500 -22.24 25.89 10.32
C GLY A 500 -22.01 24.97 11.53
N ASP A 501 -22.44 23.72 11.47
CA ASP A 501 -22.16 22.68 12.47
C ASP A 501 -20.83 21.93 12.23
N GLY A 502 -20.07 22.32 11.19
CA GLY A 502 -18.79 21.71 10.80
C GLY A 502 -18.95 20.36 10.07
N THR A 503 -20.14 20.02 9.59
CA THR A 503 -20.36 18.91 8.69
C THR A 503 -20.25 19.34 7.24
N PHE A 504 -20.16 18.36 6.32
CA PHE A 504 -19.97 18.62 4.90
C PHE A 504 -21.05 17.96 4.05
N SER A 505 -21.27 18.51 2.88
CA SER A 505 -22.06 17.92 1.81
C SER A 505 -21.52 18.33 0.44
N ILE A 506 -22.08 17.76 -0.62
CA ILE A 506 -21.78 18.09 -2.02
C ILE A 506 -22.83 19.08 -2.56
N ASP A 507 -22.37 20.11 -3.26
CA ASP A 507 -23.22 20.90 -4.15
C ASP A 507 -23.26 20.23 -5.54
N MET A 508 -24.32 19.47 -5.80
CA MET A 508 -24.49 18.72 -7.06
C MET A 508 -24.56 19.60 -8.30
N THR A 509 -24.83 20.89 -8.15
CA THR A 509 -24.87 21.84 -9.28
C THR A 509 -23.48 22.30 -9.70
N LYS A 510 -22.47 22.15 -8.83
CA LYS A 510 -21.11 22.64 -9.04
C LYS A 510 -20.08 21.52 -9.21
N ILE A 511 -20.30 20.37 -8.57
CA ILE A 511 -19.25 19.35 -8.43
C ILE A 511 -18.73 18.84 -9.77
N LYS A 512 -19.60 18.59 -10.74
CA LYS A 512 -19.23 18.09 -12.06
C LYS A 512 -18.26 19.05 -12.79
N ALA A 513 -18.59 20.33 -12.83
CA ALA A 513 -17.74 21.35 -13.45
C ALA A 513 -16.43 21.53 -12.68
N ALA A 514 -16.48 21.55 -11.34
CA ALA A 514 -15.29 21.71 -10.52
C ALA A 514 -14.31 20.52 -10.64
N VAL A 515 -14.81 19.29 -10.77
CA VAL A 515 -14.02 18.10 -11.08
C VAL A 515 -13.37 18.22 -12.45
N GLN A 516 -14.14 18.60 -13.48
CA GLN A 516 -13.62 18.77 -14.83
C GLN A 516 -12.52 19.85 -14.90
N ASP A 517 -12.71 20.99 -14.22
CA ASP A 517 -11.72 22.05 -14.15
C ASP A 517 -10.41 21.55 -13.47
N LEU A 518 -10.54 20.81 -12.37
CA LEU A 518 -9.36 20.29 -11.67
C LEU A 518 -8.61 19.25 -12.50
N VAL A 519 -9.33 18.38 -13.21
CA VAL A 519 -8.71 17.43 -14.17
C VAL A 519 -7.95 18.18 -15.25
N HIS A 520 -8.57 19.22 -15.84
CA HIS A 520 -7.92 20.08 -16.83
C HIS A 520 -6.62 20.68 -16.29
N ASP A 521 -6.67 21.30 -15.10
CA ASP A 521 -5.52 21.96 -14.50
C ASP A 521 -4.37 20.98 -14.25
N LEU A 522 -4.64 19.81 -13.66
CA LEU A 522 -3.62 18.80 -13.34
C LEU A 522 -3.01 18.18 -14.62
N LEU A 523 -3.85 17.77 -15.57
CA LEU A 523 -3.36 17.22 -16.84
C LEU A 523 -2.57 18.24 -17.66
N THR A 524 -2.92 19.53 -17.59
CA THR A 524 -2.16 20.62 -18.24
C THR A 524 -0.78 20.78 -17.61
N LEU A 525 -0.68 20.75 -16.27
CA LEU A 525 0.62 20.78 -15.57
C LEU A 525 1.53 19.64 -16.01
N GLU A 526 0.98 18.45 -16.18
CA GLU A 526 1.73 17.29 -16.68
C GLU A 526 2.11 17.40 -18.14
N ALA A 527 1.17 17.82 -19.01
CA ALA A 527 1.40 17.97 -20.45
C ALA A 527 2.47 19.01 -20.78
N GLU A 528 2.53 20.09 -20.02
CA GLU A 528 3.51 21.17 -20.17
C GLU A 528 4.82 20.89 -19.41
N GLY A 529 4.89 19.88 -18.55
CA GLY A 529 6.02 19.67 -17.64
C GLY A 529 6.25 20.87 -16.72
N ASN A 530 5.17 21.55 -16.31
CA ASN A 530 5.19 22.85 -15.65
C ASN A 530 5.51 22.72 -14.16
N TYR A 531 6.79 22.60 -13.84
CA TYR A 531 7.27 22.50 -12.46
C TYR A 531 6.85 23.69 -11.58
N SER A 532 6.90 24.92 -12.10
CA SER A 532 6.54 26.12 -11.32
C SER A 532 5.05 26.16 -11.00
N GLY A 533 4.17 25.80 -11.93
CA GLY A 533 2.75 25.69 -11.73
C GLY A 533 2.39 24.57 -10.74
N ALA A 534 3.04 23.40 -10.88
CA ALA A 534 2.86 22.30 -9.94
C ALA A 534 3.28 22.67 -8.52
N LYS A 535 4.42 23.37 -8.37
CA LYS A 535 4.86 23.89 -7.09
C LYS A 535 3.88 24.89 -6.49
N GLU A 536 3.37 25.82 -7.27
CA GLU A 536 2.38 26.80 -6.82
C GLU A 536 1.08 26.10 -6.37
N MET A 537 0.59 25.12 -7.11
CA MET A 537 -0.59 24.33 -6.74
C MET A 537 -0.37 23.60 -5.42
N LEU A 538 0.77 22.93 -5.25
CA LEU A 538 1.13 22.23 -4.02
C LEU A 538 1.27 23.17 -2.83
N ASP A 539 1.91 24.32 -3.00
CA ASP A 539 2.10 25.30 -1.91
C ASP A 539 0.77 25.92 -1.46
N LYS A 540 -0.20 26.12 -2.36
CA LYS A 540 -1.51 26.71 -2.06
C LYS A 540 -2.55 25.70 -1.61
N MET A 541 -2.57 24.52 -2.23
CA MET A 541 -3.64 23.52 -2.08
C MET A 541 -3.18 22.26 -1.37
N GLY A 542 -1.92 21.84 -1.48
CA GLY A 542 -1.37 20.65 -0.82
C GLY A 542 -1.11 20.83 0.68
N VAL A 543 -2.01 21.50 1.41
CA VAL A 543 -1.85 21.95 2.80
C VAL A 543 -3.07 21.61 3.65
N ILE A 544 -2.87 21.45 4.97
CA ILE A 544 -3.99 21.29 5.92
C ILE A 544 -4.53 22.67 6.29
N ARG A 545 -5.59 23.10 5.64
CA ARG A 545 -6.28 24.36 5.95
C ARG A 545 -7.10 24.25 7.25
N PRO A 546 -7.49 25.39 7.87
CA PRO A 546 -8.27 25.36 9.11
C PRO A 546 -9.55 24.55 9.05
N VAL A 547 -10.22 24.49 7.91
CA VAL A 547 -11.42 23.67 7.65
C VAL A 547 -11.12 22.17 7.83
N LEU A 548 -10.02 21.68 7.27
CA LEU A 548 -9.58 20.29 7.45
C LEU A 548 -9.15 19.97 8.89
N LYS A 549 -8.46 20.91 9.54
CA LYS A 549 -8.07 20.75 10.93
C LYS A 549 -9.27 20.56 11.86
N ARG A 550 -10.33 21.37 11.69
CA ARG A 550 -11.60 21.20 12.43
C ARG A 550 -12.25 19.85 12.18
N ALA A 551 -12.22 19.37 10.90
CA ALA A 551 -12.75 18.06 10.58
C ALA A 551 -11.95 16.93 11.28
N PHE A 552 -10.61 17.01 11.30
CA PHE A 552 -9.74 16.02 11.96
C PHE A 552 -9.95 15.95 13.48
N ASP A 553 -10.22 17.07 14.14
CA ASP A 553 -10.52 17.08 15.56
C ASP A 553 -11.74 16.22 15.92
N ARG A 554 -12.67 16.04 14.96
CA ARG A 554 -13.86 15.20 15.11
C ARG A 554 -13.56 13.71 14.89
N LEU A 555 -12.45 13.34 14.24
CA LEU A 555 -12.10 11.98 13.87
C LEU A 555 -11.34 11.20 14.95
N GLN A 556 -11.11 11.81 16.12
CA GLN A 556 -10.41 11.16 17.21
C GLN A 556 -11.13 9.87 17.63
N GLY A 557 -10.35 8.79 17.83
CA GLY A 557 -10.84 7.47 18.23
C GLY A 557 -11.40 6.61 17.10
N ILE A 558 -11.49 7.12 15.85
CA ILE A 558 -11.77 6.29 14.69
C ILE A 558 -10.47 5.55 14.28
N PRO A 559 -10.52 4.23 14.04
CA PRO A 559 -9.35 3.49 13.56
C PRO A 559 -8.74 4.10 12.31
N THR A 560 -7.42 3.97 12.16
CA THR A 560 -6.71 4.39 10.94
C THR A 560 -6.89 3.34 9.85
N ASP A 561 -6.81 2.05 10.23
CA ASP A 561 -7.02 0.92 9.33
C ASP A 561 -7.61 -0.28 10.09
N ILE A 562 -7.73 -1.42 9.40
CA ILE A 562 -8.16 -2.70 9.94
C ILE A 562 -6.98 -3.55 10.39
N GLU A 563 -7.22 -4.46 11.34
CA GLU A 563 -6.38 -5.60 11.69
C GLU A 563 -7.14 -6.87 11.25
N PRO A 564 -6.83 -7.47 10.09
CA PRO A 564 -7.53 -8.66 9.61
C PRO A 564 -7.32 -9.85 10.53
N ILE A 565 -8.42 -10.53 10.86
CA ILE A 565 -8.41 -11.83 11.54
C ILE A 565 -8.93 -12.86 10.54
N PHE A 566 -8.04 -13.62 9.94
CA PHE A 566 -8.34 -14.55 8.85
C PHE A 566 -9.01 -15.82 9.34
N VAL A 567 -10.31 -15.73 9.62
CA VAL A 567 -11.10 -16.81 10.24
C VAL A 567 -11.09 -18.09 9.40
N THR A 568 -11.27 -17.97 8.08
CA THR A 568 -11.26 -19.13 7.16
C THR A 568 -9.89 -19.83 7.14
N ALA A 569 -8.79 -19.07 7.15
CA ALA A 569 -7.45 -19.63 7.21
C ALA A 569 -7.18 -20.38 8.53
N GLU A 570 -7.66 -19.83 9.66
CA GLU A 570 -7.54 -20.50 10.97
C GLU A 570 -8.40 -21.75 11.09
N GLU A 571 -9.55 -21.81 10.43
CA GLU A 571 -10.40 -23.01 10.38
C GLU A 571 -9.78 -24.10 9.50
N LEU A 572 -9.13 -23.74 8.40
CA LEU A 572 -8.44 -24.69 7.52
C LEU A 572 -7.16 -25.26 8.14
N VAL A 573 -6.37 -24.38 8.77
CA VAL A 573 -5.06 -24.72 9.37
C VAL A 573 -4.94 -23.99 10.72
N PRO A 574 -5.44 -24.59 11.84
CA PRO A 574 -5.37 -23.94 13.14
C PRO A 574 -3.92 -23.67 13.59
N THR A 575 -3.65 -22.44 14.06
CA THR A 575 -2.37 -22.16 14.72
C THR A 575 -2.31 -22.87 16.08
N VAL A 576 -1.12 -23.34 16.46
CA VAL A 576 -0.91 -24.11 17.72
C VAL A 576 -1.33 -23.33 18.98
N SER A 577 -1.48 -22.00 18.89
CA SER A 577 -1.94 -21.12 19.96
C SER A 577 -3.47 -20.99 20.05
N SER A 578 -4.21 -21.42 19.05
CA SER A 578 -5.66 -21.26 18.95
C SER A 578 -6.48 -22.47 19.40
N LYS A 579 -5.99 -23.27 20.37
CA LYS A 579 -6.89 -24.24 21.02
C LYS A 579 -8.05 -23.47 21.65
N PRO A 580 -9.31 -23.68 21.23
CA PRO A 580 -10.43 -22.97 21.79
C PRO A 580 -10.48 -23.24 23.29
N SER A 581 -10.47 -22.18 24.10
CA SER A 581 -10.86 -22.25 25.50
C SER A 581 -12.25 -22.88 25.55
N ALA A 582 -12.36 -24.04 26.18
CA ALA A 582 -13.60 -24.76 26.29
C ALA A 582 -14.72 -23.82 26.76
N THR A 583 -15.75 -23.66 25.95
CA THR A 583 -16.96 -22.90 26.27
C THR A 583 -17.49 -23.37 27.64
N PRO A 584 -17.71 -22.47 28.61
CA PRO A 584 -18.31 -22.86 29.88
C PRO A 584 -19.69 -23.46 29.60
N LYS A 585 -19.91 -24.72 29.98
CA LYS A 585 -21.25 -25.34 29.92
C LYS A 585 -22.22 -24.44 30.69
N PRO A 586 -23.41 -24.14 30.16
CA PRO A 586 -24.41 -23.35 30.86
C PRO A 586 -24.79 -24.08 32.18
N SER A 587 -24.63 -23.36 33.29
CA SER A 587 -25.00 -23.84 34.61
C SER A 587 -26.51 -24.18 34.63
N ARG A 588 -26.88 -25.43 34.84
CA ARG A 588 -28.27 -25.87 35.09
C ARG A 588 -28.80 -25.13 36.34
N LYS A 589 -29.69 -24.17 36.14
CA LYS A 589 -30.49 -23.59 37.23
C LYS A 589 -31.30 -24.72 37.90
N LYS A 590 -30.97 -25.04 39.15
CA LYS A 590 -31.80 -25.89 40.00
C LYS A 590 -33.13 -25.18 40.23
N SER A 591 -34.22 -25.74 39.75
CA SER A 591 -35.57 -25.31 40.09
C SER A 591 -35.83 -25.60 41.57
N VAL A 592 -35.98 -24.57 42.37
CA VAL A 592 -36.48 -24.68 43.74
C VAL A 592 -38.01 -24.79 43.66
N ARG A 593 -38.55 -25.98 43.89
CA ARG A 593 -39.98 -26.20 44.16
C ARG A 593 -40.26 -25.64 45.55
N LYS A 594 -41.11 -24.61 45.63
CA LYS A 594 -41.78 -24.21 46.88
C LYS A 594 -42.88 -25.22 47.17
N LYS A 595 -42.86 -25.74 48.40
CA LYS A 595 -44.03 -26.30 49.06
C LYS A 595 -44.87 -25.17 49.66
#